data_f4ffb7e7d8a826b9b5c6c65e69d2b8dd
#
_entry.id   f4ffb7e7d8a826b9b5c6c65e69d2b8dd
#
_cell.length_a   1.000
_cell.length_b   1.000
_cell.length_c   1.000
_cell.angle_alpha   90.00
_cell.angle_beta   90.00
_cell.angle_gamma   90.00
#
_symmetry.space_group_name_H-M   'P 1'
#
loop_
_entity.id
_entity.type
_entity.pdbx_description
1 polymer ?
#
loop_
_entity_poly.entity_id
_entity_poly.type
_entity_poly.pdbx_seq_one_letter_code
_entity_poly.pdbx_strand_id
1 'polypeptide(L)'
;VKVEHMNKRFGSTVALKDVSIEVCSGRVLGLIGENGSGKSTVTSIIAGMQNADSGTMTYHDKEWKPESMLYSLEHGIGMIVQETGTVPGITVAENIFLGETKFFKSFGEKHKWGPVKRKLLNQKAQEALDAIGASHIRAEQMTANLDLQERKLIEIARIMNKHPEVLVVDETTTALSQKGREIIYNIIITIIIYPLIKKFGYYIENEYKGNKILTRYF
;
A
#
# COMPACT_ATOMS: atom_id res chain seq x y z
N VAL A 1 -11.18 8.43 6.37
CA VAL A 1 -11.68 8.81 5.03
C VAL A 1 -13.18 8.75 5.07
N LYS A 2 -13.83 9.79 4.61
CA LYS A 2 -15.29 9.85 4.47
C LYS A 2 -15.63 10.12 3.02
N VAL A 3 -16.57 9.37 2.49
CA VAL A 3 -17.12 9.49 1.14
C VAL A 3 -18.60 9.78 1.26
N GLU A 4 -19.12 10.78 0.57
CA GLU A 4 -20.52 11.21 0.66
C GLU A 4 -21.12 11.40 -0.73
N HIS A 5 -22.29 10.79 -0.95
CA HIS A 5 -23.11 10.93 -2.15
C HIS A 5 -22.37 10.68 -3.47
N MET A 6 -21.43 9.72 -3.46
CA MET A 6 -20.59 9.45 -4.60
C MET A 6 -21.33 8.74 -5.73
N ASN A 7 -21.15 9.25 -6.93
CA ASN A 7 -21.71 8.70 -8.15
C ASN A 7 -20.61 8.45 -9.18
N LYS A 8 -20.73 7.35 -9.93
CA LYS A 8 -19.83 7.01 -11.05
C LYS A 8 -20.55 6.24 -12.13
N ARG A 9 -20.31 6.63 -13.38
CA ARG A 9 -20.79 5.92 -14.57
C ARG A 9 -19.63 5.60 -15.50
N PHE A 10 -19.76 4.51 -16.22
CA PHE A 10 -18.90 4.12 -17.33
C PHE A 10 -19.77 3.94 -18.57
N GLY A 11 -19.82 4.95 -19.42
CA GLY A 11 -20.75 4.98 -20.53
C GLY A 11 -22.20 4.87 -20.05
N SER A 12 -22.93 3.83 -20.46
CA SER A 12 -24.32 3.56 -20.04
C SER A 12 -24.41 2.87 -18.66
N THR A 13 -23.32 2.30 -18.15
CA THR A 13 -23.33 1.52 -16.91
C THR A 13 -23.16 2.44 -15.69
N VAL A 14 -24.09 2.36 -14.73
CA VAL A 14 -23.99 3.03 -13.43
C VAL A 14 -23.20 2.12 -12.50
N ALA A 15 -21.98 2.52 -12.14
CA ALA A 15 -21.12 1.75 -11.24
C ALA A 15 -21.34 2.12 -9.77
N LEU A 16 -21.56 3.42 -9.48
CA LEU A 16 -21.92 3.91 -8.15
C LEU A 16 -23.14 4.83 -8.27
N LYS A 17 -24.09 4.67 -7.33
CA LYS A 17 -25.28 5.50 -7.23
C LYS A 17 -25.47 5.87 -5.78
N ASP A 18 -25.20 7.14 -5.48
CA ASP A 18 -25.39 7.76 -4.15
C ASP A 18 -24.70 6.97 -3.01
N VAL A 19 -23.42 6.58 -3.21
CA VAL A 19 -22.67 5.76 -2.26
C VAL A 19 -22.05 6.66 -1.20
N SER A 20 -22.29 6.33 0.07
CA SER A 20 -21.66 6.99 1.22
C SER A 20 -21.04 5.93 2.12
N ILE A 21 -19.74 6.11 2.47
CA ILE A 21 -18.99 5.21 3.35
C ILE A 21 -18.03 6.02 4.22
N GLU A 22 -17.72 5.49 5.39
CA GLU A 22 -16.75 6.09 6.30
C GLU A 22 -15.76 5.05 6.81
N VAL A 23 -14.48 5.35 6.69
CA VAL A 23 -13.37 4.57 7.23
C VAL A 23 -12.76 5.30 8.40
N CYS A 24 -12.96 4.76 9.61
CA CYS A 24 -12.45 5.34 10.84
C CYS A 24 -11.06 4.78 11.20
N SER A 25 -10.25 5.57 11.90
CA SER A 25 -8.96 5.12 12.43
C SER A 25 -9.10 3.91 13.36
N GLY A 26 -8.20 2.96 13.24
CA GLY A 26 -8.20 1.73 14.06
C GLY A 26 -9.31 0.74 13.73
N ARG A 27 -9.97 0.87 12.58
CA ARG A 27 -11.05 -0.05 12.15
C ARG A 27 -10.77 -0.63 10.77
N VAL A 28 -11.30 -1.83 10.54
CA VAL A 28 -11.38 -2.47 9.22
C VAL A 28 -12.80 -2.33 8.70
N LEU A 29 -12.95 -1.77 7.49
CA LEU A 29 -14.21 -1.73 6.77
C LEU A 29 -14.19 -2.81 5.68
N GLY A 30 -15.05 -3.81 5.78
CA GLY A 30 -15.27 -4.82 4.74
C GLY A 30 -16.36 -4.39 3.77
N LEU A 31 -16.02 -4.29 2.48
CA LEU A 31 -17.00 -4.06 1.42
C LEU A 31 -17.45 -5.42 0.86
N ILE A 32 -18.71 -5.79 1.10
CA ILE A 32 -19.28 -7.06 0.67
C ILE A 32 -20.34 -6.80 -0.39
N GLY A 33 -20.37 -7.61 -1.43
CA GLY A 33 -21.36 -7.51 -2.51
C GLY A 33 -20.97 -8.37 -3.71
N GLU A 34 -21.89 -8.54 -4.64
CA GLU A 34 -21.68 -9.28 -5.89
C GLU A 34 -20.64 -8.63 -6.79
N ASN A 35 -20.14 -9.40 -7.77
CA ASN A 35 -19.27 -8.82 -8.80
C ASN A 35 -20.02 -7.75 -9.59
N GLY A 36 -19.36 -6.60 -9.82
CA GLY A 36 -20.00 -5.45 -10.48
C GLY A 36 -20.81 -4.55 -9.54
N SER A 37 -20.87 -4.81 -8.22
CA SER A 37 -21.60 -3.95 -7.26
C SER A 37 -20.89 -2.62 -6.92
N GLY A 38 -19.78 -2.29 -7.58
CA GLY A 38 -19.07 -1.01 -7.40
C GLY A 38 -17.98 -1.00 -6.33
N LYS A 39 -17.66 -2.13 -5.66
CA LYS A 39 -16.61 -2.21 -4.62
C LYS A 39 -15.29 -1.66 -5.10
N SER A 40 -14.74 -2.25 -6.18
CA SER A 40 -13.45 -1.82 -6.75
C SER A 40 -13.53 -0.41 -7.34
N THR A 41 -14.71 0.06 -7.76
CA THR A 41 -14.88 1.43 -8.24
C THR A 41 -14.72 2.45 -7.12
N VAL A 42 -15.39 2.26 -5.98
CA VAL A 42 -15.28 3.21 -4.86
C VAL A 42 -13.88 3.20 -4.26
N THR A 43 -13.25 2.02 -4.13
CA THR A 43 -11.87 1.91 -3.63
C THR A 43 -10.85 2.56 -4.58
N SER A 44 -11.02 2.38 -5.89
CA SER A 44 -10.20 3.02 -6.93
C SER A 44 -10.32 4.54 -6.92
N ILE A 45 -11.51 5.09 -6.64
CA ILE A 45 -11.70 6.53 -6.51
C ILE A 45 -11.00 7.06 -5.26
N ILE A 46 -11.14 6.40 -4.10
CA ILE A 46 -10.45 6.77 -2.86
C ILE A 46 -8.94 6.79 -3.05
N ALA A 47 -8.41 5.81 -3.79
CA ALA A 47 -6.98 5.67 -4.07
C ALA A 47 -6.46 6.54 -5.23
N GLY A 48 -7.31 7.32 -5.90
CA GLY A 48 -6.89 8.20 -6.99
C GLY A 48 -6.57 7.52 -8.31
N MET A 49 -7.07 6.29 -8.53
CA MET A 49 -6.96 5.62 -9.83
C MET A 49 -7.95 6.18 -10.85
N GLN A 50 -9.06 6.74 -10.38
CA GLN A 50 -10.11 7.34 -11.22
C GLN A 50 -10.89 8.39 -10.44
N ASN A 51 -11.56 9.28 -11.17
CA ASN A 51 -12.36 10.35 -10.58
C ASN A 51 -13.82 9.93 -10.43
N ALA A 52 -14.49 10.42 -9.38
CA ALA A 52 -15.95 10.38 -9.27
C ALA A 52 -16.58 11.34 -10.29
N ASP A 53 -17.84 11.09 -10.66
CA ASP A 53 -18.62 12.01 -11.49
C ASP A 53 -19.28 13.08 -10.62
N SER A 54 -19.67 12.73 -9.39
CA SER A 54 -20.16 13.65 -8.35
C SER A 54 -20.03 13.03 -6.96
N GLY A 55 -20.26 13.82 -5.92
CA GLY A 55 -20.06 13.48 -4.54
C GLY A 55 -18.78 14.12 -3.99
N THR A 56 -18.52 13.92 -2.71
CA THR A 56 -17.37 14.49 -2.02
C THR A 56 -16.60 13.44 -1.23
N MET A 57 -15.32 13.66 -1.07
CA MET A 57 -14.48 12.87 -0.15
C MET A 57 -13.74 13.80 0.79
N THR A 58 -13.56 13.35 2.03
CA THR A 58 -12.71 14.03 3.01
C THR A 58 -11.72 13.07 3.64
N TYR A 59 -10.50 13.57 3.89
CA TYR A 59 -9.44 12.87 4.60
C TYR A 59 -8.76 13.84 5.56
N HIS A 60 -8.67 13.50 6.86
CA HIS A 60 -8.25 14.42 7.91
C HIS A 60 -9.03 15.75 7.90
N ASP A 61 -10.35 15.68 7.76
CA ASP A 61 -11.29 16.82 7.72
C ASP A 61 -11.00 17.84 6.61
N LYS A 62 -10.21 17.45 5.59
CA LYS A 62 -9.94 18.25 4.39
C LYS A 62 -10.52 17.57 3.17
N GLU A 63 -10.88 18.35 2.17
CA GLU A 63 -11.28 17.82 0.87
C GLU A 63 -10.21 16.87 0.34
N TRP A 64 -10.62 15.65 -0.04
CA TRP A 64 -9.75 14.64 -0.60
C TRP A 64 -10.08 14.44 -2.09
N LYS A 65 -9.15 14.85 -2.95
CA LYS A 65 -9.29 14.77 -4.40
C LYS A 65 -7.96 14.34 -5.01
N PRO A 66 -7.60 13.06 -4.88
CA PRO A 66 -6.31 12.58 -5.31
C PRO A 66 -6.19 12.60 -6.84
N GLU A 67 -5.04 13.08 -7.34
CA GLU A 67 -4.73 13.16 -8.77
C GLU A 67 -4.19 11.84 -9.33
N SER A 68 -3.67 10.97 -8.46
CA SER A 68 -3.08 9.68 -8.82
C SER A 68 -2.92 8.77 -7.60
N MET A 69 -2.70 7.45 -7.86
CA MET A 69 -2.32 6.50 -6.80
C MET A 69 -1.02 6.90 -6.08
N LEU A 70 -0.05 7.43 -6.81
CA LEU A 70 1.20 7.88 -6.21
C LEU A 70 0.96 9.05 -5.25
N TYR A 71 0.16 10.03 -5.69
CA TYR A 71 -0.27 11.14 -4.82
C TYR A 71 -0.95 10.62 -3.55
N SER A 72 -1.90 9.69 -3.69
CA SER A 72 -2.59 9.09 -2.54
C SER A 72 -1.64 8.40 -1.58
N LEU A 73 -0.70 7.62 -2.11
CA LEU A 73 0.30 6.91 -1.31
C LEU A 73 1.23 7.87 -0.56
N GLU A 74 1.65 8.96 -1.19
CA GLU A 74 2.49 10.00 -0.57
C GLU A 74 1.74 10.78 0.53
N HIS A 75 0.40 10.78 0.47
CA HIS A 75 -0.46 11.43 1.47
C HIS A 75 -1.08 10.44 2.47
N GLY A 76 -0.61 9.20 2.50
CA GLY A 76 -0.98 8.23 3.53
C GLY A 76 -2.10 7.25 3.16
N ILE A 77 -2.56 7.23 1.90
CA ILE A 77 -3.54 6.22 1.42
C ILE A 77 -2.87 5.29 0.42
N GLY A 78 -2.59 4.06 0.84
CA GLY A 78 -2.03 3.00 0.00
C GLY A 78 -3.11 2.06 -0.54
N MET A 79 -2.92 1.56 -1.77
CA MET A 79 -3.82 0.55 -2.35
C MET A 79 -3.00 -0.61 -2.91
N ILE A 80 -3.37 -1.82 -2.51
CA ILE A 80 -2.89 -3.08 -3.08
C ILE A 80 -3.93 -3.51 -4.11
N VAL A 81 -3.57 -3.44 -5.39
CA VAL A 81 -4.46 -3.80 -6.50
C VAL A 81 -4.36 -5.29 -6.85
N GLN A 82 -5.34 -5.83 -7.58
CA GLN A 82 -5.36 -7.22 -7.99
C GLN A 82 -4.20 -7.57 -8.94
N GLU A 83 -3.92 -6.71 -9.91
CA GLU A 83 -2.81 -6.90 -10.86
C GLU A 83 -1.47 -6.48 -10.25
N THR A 84 -0.39 -7.15 -10.65
CA THR A 84 0.96 -6.79 -10.19
C THR A 84 1.49 -5.56 -10.91
N GLY A 85 1.77 -4.48 -10.17
CA GLY A 85 2.35 -3.24 -10.68
C GLY A 85 3.89 -3.24 -10.69
N THR A 86 4.54 -4.40 -10.82
CA THR A 86 6.00 -4.50 -10.88
C THR A 86 6.54 -4.46 -12.31
N VAL A 87 7.71 -3.86 -12.51
CA VAL A 87 8.42 -3.81 -13.78
C VAL A 87 9.43 -4.96 -13.83
N PRO A 88 9.28 -5.94 -14.75
CA PRO A 88 10.12 -7.14 -14.77
C PRO A 88 11.60 -6.86 -15.10
N GLY A 89 11.88 -5.84 -15.90
CA GLY A 89 13.22 -5.49 -16.42
C GLY A 89 14.15 -4.79 -15.45
N ILE A 90 13.74 -4.58 -14.20
CA ILE A 90 14.55 -3.92 -13.16
C ILE A 90 14.62 -4.78 -11.90
N THR A 91 15.53 -4.43 -10.99
CA THR A 91 15.71 -5.17 -9.74
C THR A 91 14.54 -4.98 -8.78
N VAL A 92 14.46 -5.86 -7.78
CA VAL A 92 13.51 -5.74 -6.67
C VAL A 92 13.65 -4.40 -5.98
N ALA A 93 14.90 -3.98 -5.70
CA ALA A 93 15.17 -2.71 -5.04
C ALA A 93 14.68 -1.51 -5.87
N GLU A 94 14.90 -1.53 -7.18
CA GLU A 94 14.42 -0.48 -8.08
C GLU A 94 12.89 -0.46 -8.16
N ASN A 95 12.23 -1.61 -8.08
CA ASN A 95 10.77 -1.68 -8.03
C ASN A 95 10.19 -1.09 -6.73
N ILE A 96 10.79 -1.42 -5.57
CA ILE A 96 10.32 -0.90 -4.27
C ILE A 96 10.41 0.62 -4.22
N PHE A 97 11.49 1.20 -4.76
CA PHE A 97 11.74 2.64 -4.74
C PHE A 97 11.47 3.33 -6.08
N LEU A 98 10.66 2.72 -6.93
CA LEU A 98 10.28 3.30 -8.22
C LEU A 98 9.62 4.67 -8.03
N GLY A 99 10.16 5.70 -8.71
CA GLY A 99 9.71 7.09 -8.59
C GLY A 99 10.39 7.90 -7.47
N GLU A 100 11.19 7.28 -6.60
CA GLU A 100 11.86 7.99 -5.52
C GLU A 100 13.21 8.60 -5.95
N THR A 101 13.21 9.90 -6.20
CA THR A 101 14.39 10.64 -6.68
C THR A 101 15.54 10.74 -5.65
N LYS A 102 15.29 10.52 -4.36
CA LYS A 102 16.31 10.63 -3.29
C LYS A 102 17.50 9.69 -3.46
N PHE A 103 17.32 8.53 -4.12
CA PHE A 103 18.39 7.59 -4.41
C PHE A 103 19.25 7.97 -5.64
N PHE A 104 18.74 8.89 -6.45
CA PHE A 104 19.39 9.36 -7.68
C PHE A 104 20.15 10.68 -7.52
N LYS A 105 19.94 11.41 -6.39
CA LYS A 105 20.62 12.66 -6.09
C LYS A 105 21.95 12.37 -5.38
N SER A 106 23.05 12.32 -6.14
CA SER A 106 24.39 12.08 -5.57
C SER A 106 25.28 13.31 -5.50
N PHE A 107 25.01 14.38 -6.22
CA PHE A 107 25.84 15.57 -6.31
C PHE A 107 25.02 16.84 -6.11
N GLY A 108 24.90 17.32 -4.86
CA GLY A 108 24.37 18.62 -4.50
C GLY A 108 23.03 19.02 -5.14
N GLU A 109 22.38 20.02 -4.60
CA GLU A 109 21.05 20.48 -5.05
C GLU A 109 20.99 21.01 -6.49
N LYS A 110 22.15 21.26 -7.13
CA LYS A 110 22.24 21.82 -8.48
C LYS A 110 22.19 20.80 -9.62
N HIS A 111 22.36 19.49 -9.36
CA HIS A 111 22.37 18.45 -10.40
C HIS A 111 21.20 17.48 -10.18
N LYS A 112 20.25 17.50 -11.09
CA LYS A 112 19.05 16.61 -11.07
C LYS A 112 19.37 15.13 -11.33
N TRP A 113 20.58 14.81 -11.76
CA TRP A 113 21.01 13.49 -12.20
C TRP A 113 22.33 13.12 -11.55
N GLY A 114 22.39 11.99 -10.88
CA GLY A 114 23.61 11.42 -10.27
C GLY A 114 23.54 9.90 -10.32
N PRO A 115 24.67 9.18 -10.12
CA PRO A 115 24.67 7.73 -10.06
C PRO A 115 23.80 7.23 -8.92
N VAL A 116 23.06 6.15 -9.18
CA VAL A 116 22.25 5.48 -8.15
C VAL A 116 23.16 4.95 -7.05
N LYS A 117 22.87 5.27 -5.80
CA LYS A 117 23.56 4.68 -4.63
C LYS A 117 23.08 3.23 -4.42
N ARG A 118 23.48 2.32 -5.31
CA ARG A 118 22.99 0.95 -5.35
C ARG A 118 23.07 0.22 -4.01
N LYS A 119 24.19 0.37 -3.30
CA LYS A 119 24.37 -0.28 -1.99
C LYS A 119 23.31 0.18 -0.98
N LEU A 120 23.05 1.49 -0.90
CA LEU A 120 22.03 2.07 -0.02
C LEU A 120 20.62 1.68 -0.47
N LEU A 121 20.36 1.68 -1.79
CA LEU A 121 19.08 1.29 -2.37
C LEU A 121 18.75 -0.17 -2.00
N ASN A 122 19.71 -1.09 -2.22
CA ASN A 122 19.54 -2.50 -1.91
C ASN A 122 19.36 -2.74 -0.40
N GLN A 123 20.13 -2.06 0.44
CA GLN A 123 19.97 -2.16 1.89
C GLN A 123 18.57 -1.71 2.32
N LYS A 124 18.09 -0.56 1.85
CA LYS A 124 16.76 -0.05 2.20
C LYS A 124 15.63 -0.91 1.65
N ALA A 125 15.83 -1.49 0.47
CA ALA A 125 14.86 -2.41 -0.10
C ALA A 125 14.79 -3.72 0.71
N GLN A 126 15.93 -4.24 1.16
CA GLN A 126 15.95 -5.43 2.01
C GLN A 126 15.28 -5.14 3.36
N GLU A 127 15.55 -3.99 3.98
CA GLU A 127 14.86 -3.56 5.21
C GLU A 127 13.32 -3.52 5.02
N ALA A 128 12.84 -3.02 3.86
CA ALA A 128 11.41 -2.98 3.55
C ALA A 128 10.79 -4.38 3.34
N LEU A 129 11.54 -5.31 2.71
CA LEU A 129 11.12 -6.70 2.55
C LEU A 129 11.09 -7.43 3.90
N ASP A 130 12.11 -7.24 4.71
CA ASP A 130 12.21 -7.85 6.04
C ASP A 130 11.08 -7.39 6.95
N ALA A 131 10.73 -6.11 6.88
CA ALA A 131 9.64 -5.51 7.67
C ALA A 131 8.27 -6.15 7.39
N ILE A 132 8.03 -6.66 6.18
CA ILE A 132 6.79 -7.37 5.83
C ILE A 132 6.90 -8.90 5.94
N GLY A 133 8.05 -9.44 6.40
CA GLY A 133 8.29 -10.88 6.52
C GLY A 133 8.64 -11.57 5.19
N ALA A 134 9.09 -10.82 4.18
CA ALA A 134 9.49 -11.32 2.86
C ALA A 134 11.02 -11.41 2.68
N SER A 135 11.77 -11.69 3.75
CA SER A 135 13.26 -11.74 3.78
C SER A 135 13.87 -12.77 2.83
N HIS A 136 13.09 -13.74 2.32
CA HIS A 136 13.55 -14.70 1.33
C HIS A 136 13.77 -14.08 -0.06
N ILE A 137 13.17 -12.92 -0.35
CA ILE A 137 13.36 -12.17 -1.58
C ILE A 137 14.58 -11.26 -1.38
N ARG A 138 15.53 -11.30 -2.32
CA ARG A 138 16.74 -10.48 -2.26
C ARG A 138 16.58 -9.23 -3.09
N ALA A 139 16.99 -8.10 -2.52
CA ALA A 139 16.84 -6.78 -3.14
C ALA A 139 17.55 -6.65 -4.51
N GLU A 140 18.65 -7.38 -4.70
CA GLU A 140 19.46 -7.36 -5.93
C GLU A 140 18.87 -8.20 -7.08
N GLN A 141 17.92 -9.10 -6.79
CA GLN A 141 17.35 -9.98 -7.82
C GLN A 141 16.62 -9.21 -8.90
N MET A 142 16.67 -9.73 -10.11
CA MET A 142 15.82 -9.23 -11.20
C MET A 142 14.39 -9.68 -10.98
N THR A 143 13.46 -8.75 -11.04
CA THR A 143 12.04 -9.04 -10.79
C THR A 143 11.45 -10.03 -11.83
N ALA A 144 12.02 -10.08 -13.04
CA ALA A 144 11.64 -11.07 -14.06
C ALA A 144 11.79 -12.53 -13.60
N ASN A 145 12.71 -12.81 -12.68
CA ASN A 145 13.02 -14.16 -12.20
C ASN A 145 12.10 -14.60 -11.03
N LEU A 146 11.21 -13.75 -10.59
CA LEU A 146 10.31 -13.99 -9.46
C LEU A 146 8.93 -14.43 -9.94
N ASP A 147 8.28 -15.26 -9.13
CA ASP A 147 6.89 -15.65 -9.39
C ASP A 147 5.89 -14.53 -9.10
N LEU A 148 4.62 -14.74 -9.42
CA LEU A 148 3.57 -13.73 -9.23
C LEU A 148 3.35 -13.38 -7.75
N GLN A 149 3.55 -14.34 -6.84
CA GLN A 149 3.37 -14.12 -5.41
C GLN A 149 4.51 -13.25 -4.86
N GLU A 150 5.76 -13.55 -5.23
CA GLU A 150 6.93 -12.77 -4.85
C GLU A 150 6.84 -11.34 -5.39
N ARG A 151 6.39 -11.18 -6.65
CA ARG A 151 6.15 -9.84 -7.22
C ARG A 151 5.07 -9.07 -6.46
N LYS A 152 4.04 -9.77 -5.96
CA LYS A 152 3.02 -9.14 -5.12
C LYS A 152 3.58 -8.69 -3.77
N LEU A 153 4.50 -9.44 -3.18
CA LEU A 153 5.18 -9.03 -1.95
C LEU A 153 6.07 -7.80 -2.17
N ILE A 154 6.70 -7.65 -3.35
CA ILE A 154 7.46 -6.43 -3.70
C ILE A 154 6.53 -5.21 -3.74
N GLU A 155 5.34 -5.34 -4.33
CA GLU A 155 4.35 -4.26 -4.37
C GLU A 155 3.89 -3.87 -2.95
N ILE A 156 3.61 -4.87 -2.12
CA ILE A 156 3.25 -4.66 -0.71
C ILE A 156 4.39 -3.96 0.03
N ALA A 157 5.65 -4.40 -0.14
CA ALA A 157 6.82 -3.76 0.47
C ALA A 157 6.94 -2.28 0.04
N ARG A 158 6.72 -1.98 -1.25
CA ARG A 158 6.72 -0.60 -1.79
C ARG A 158 5.67 0.27 -1.10
N ILE A 159 4.45 -0.24 -0.95
CA ILE A 159 3.35 0.50 -0.32
C ILE A 159 3.63 0.69 1.17
N MET A 160 4.01 -0.37 1.87
CA MET A 160 4.25 -0.34 3.32
C MET A 160 5.47 0.49 3.71
N ASN A 161 6.47 0.62 2.84
CA ASN A 161 7.63 1.50 3.06
C ASN A 161 7.25 3.00 3.13
N LYS A 162 6.06 3.37 2.65
CA LYS A 162 5.50 4.72 2.79
C LYS A 162 4.70 4.93 4.07
N HIS A 163 4.54 3.90 4.90
CA HIS A 163 3.78 3.94 6.15
C HIS A 163 2.36 4.51 5.98
N PRO A 164 1.52 3.94 5.10
CA PRO A 164 0.18 4.45 4.86
C PRO A 164 -0.67 4.37 6.13
N GLU A 165 -1.49 5.38 6.37
CA GLU A 165 -2.48 5.42 7.47
C GLU A 165 -3.78 4.67 7.09
N VAL A 166 -4.07 4.62 5.80
CA VAL A 166 -5.20 3.87 5.22
C VAL A 166 -4.66 2.91 4.19
N LEU A 167 -4.98 1.62 4.34
CA LEU A 167 -4.66 0.59 3.36
C LEU A 167 -5.93 0.05 2.73
N VAL A 168 -6.04 0.20 1.43
CA VAL A 168 -7.08 -0.41 0.60
C VAL A 168 -6.56 -1.73 0.04
N VAL A 169 -7.32 -2.82 0.25
CA VAL A 169 -6.96 -4.15 -0.26
C VAL A 169 -8.10 -4.64 -1.15
N ASP A 170 -7.85 -4.74 -2.45
CA ASP A 170 -8.83 -5.16 -3.44
C ASP A 170 -8.48 -6.56 -3.99
N GLU A 171 -9.31 -7.57 -3.67
CA GLU A 171 -9.28 -8.98 -4.13
C GLU A 171 -7.89 -9.68 -4.18
N THR A 172 -6.87 -9.13 -3.53
CA THR A 172 -5.48 -9.63 -3.61
C THR A 172 -5.27 -10.98 -2.91
N THR A 173 -6.16 -11.36 -1.99
CA THR A 173 -6.00 -12.56 -1.17
C THR A 173 -6.22 -13.85 -1.97
N THR A 174 -6.95 -13.82 -3.08
CA THR A 174 -7.22 -15.00 -3.92
C THR A 174 -6.00 -15.47 -4.71
N ALA A 175 -5.10 -14.55 -5.08
CA ALA A 175 -3.88 -14.84 -5.83
C ALA A 175 -2.68 -15.22 -4.94
N LEU A 176 -2.82 -15.11 -3.62
CA LEU A 176 -1.73 -15.37 -2.68
C LEU A 176 -1.81 -16.77 -2.06
N SER A 177 -0.63 -17.37 -1.84
CA SER A 177 -0.49 -18.55 -1.00
C SER A 177 -0.93 -18.29 0.43
N GLN A 178 -1.08 -19.34 1.23
CA GLN A 178 -1.40 -19.21 2.64
C GLN A 178 -0.41 -18.27 3.36
N LYS A 179 0.89 -18.41 3.09
CA LYS A 179 1.95 -17.56 3.65
C LYS A 179 1.79 -16.09 3.23
N GLY A 180 1.45 -15.83 1.97
CA GLY A 180 1.19 -14.48 1.47
C GLY A 180 -0.05 -13.83 2.13
N ARG A 181 -1.10 -14.60 2.37
CA ARG A 181 -2.28 -14.13 3.12
C ARG A 181 -1.95 -13.81 4.57
N GLU A 182 -1.13 -14.63 5.24
CA GLU A 182 -0.66 -14.36 6.60
C GLU A 182 0.12 -13.05 6.69
N ILE A 183 0.95 -12.74 5.70
CA ILE A 183 1.66 -11.45 5.59
C ILE A 183 0.66 -10.29 5.54
N ILE A 184 -0.36 -10.37 4.67
CA ILE A 184 -1.40 -9.31 4.59
C ILE A 184 -2.16 -9.16 5.91
N TYR A 185 -2.53 -10.26 6.55
CA TYR A 185 -3.23 -10.19 7.84
C TYR A 185 -2.36 -9.53 8.92
N ASN A 186 -1.07 -9.84 8.97
CA ASN A 186 -0.14 -9.21 9.91
C ASN A 186 0.01 -7.70 9.64
N ILE A 187 0.04 -7.29 8.37
CA ILE A 187 0.06 -5.88 7.97
C ILE A 187 -1.22 -5.17 8.41
N ILE A 188 -2.39 -5.75 8.16
CA ILE A 188 -3.68 -5.18 8.58
C ILE A 188 -3.71 -5.01 10.11
N ILE A 189 -3.30 -6.04 10.85
CA ILE A 189 -3.21 -5.98 12.31
C ILE A 189 -2.26 -4.85 12.75
N THR A 190 -1.09 -4.72 12.12
CA THR A 190 -0.11 -3.68 12.42
C THR A 190 -0.67 -2.28 12.20
N ILE A 191 -1.36 -2.05 11.08
CA ILE A 191 -1.98 -0.74 10.77
C ILE A 191 -3.07 -0.37 11.78
N ILE A 192 -3.85 -1.35 12.25
CA ILE A 192 -4.89 -1.13 13.27
C ILE A 192 -4.27 -0.82 14.64
N ILE A 193 -3.24 -1.56 15.02
CA ILE A 193 -2.65 -1.51 16.35
C ILE A 193 -1.68 -0.32 16.48
N TYR A 194 -0.95 0.06 15.43
CA TYR A 194 0.03 1.13 15.47
C TYR A 194 -0.53 2.48 15.99
N PRO A 195 -1.70 2.97 15.53
CA PRO A 195 -2.30 4.18 16.09
C PRO A 195 -2.65 4.06 17.56
N LEU A 196 -3.06 2.86 18.02
CA LEU A 196 -3.37 2.60 19.42
C LEU A 196 -2.11 2.60 20.29
N ILE A 197 -1.03 1.99 19.80
CA ILE A 197 0.27 2.01 20.50
C ILE A 197 0.79 3.45 20.61
N LYS A 198 0.76 4.22 19.53
CA LYS A 198 1.20 5.62 19.52
C LYS A 198 0.38 6.49 20.48
N LYS A 199 -0.92 6.23 20.59
CA LYS A 199 -1.82 7.00 21.48
C LYS A 199 -1.70 6.63 22.95
N PHE A 200 -1.46 5.35 23.26
CA PHE A 200 -1.52 4.81 24.63
C PHE A 200 -0.19 4.31 25.18
N GLY A 201 0.89 4.32 24.40
CA GLY A 201 2.22 3.91 24.85
C GLY A 201 2.34 2.42 25.19
N TYR A 202 1.49 1.56 24.63
CA TYR A 202 1.51 0.13 24.91
C TYR A 202 2.63 -0.59 24.17
N TYR A 203 3.28 -1.52 24.86
CA TYR A 203 4.16 -2.52 24.25
C TYR A 203 3.33 -3.77 23.96
N ILE A 204 3.38 -4.29 22.74
CA ILE A 204 2.81 -5.59 22.41
C ILE A 204 3.95 -6.60 22.35
N GLU A 205 3.93 -7.56 23.26
CA GLU A 205 4.76 -8.76 23.21
C GLU A 205 4.09 -9.73 22.22
N ASN A 206 4.66 -9.90 21.03
CA ASN A 206 4.20 -10.92 20.08
C ASN A 206 4.94 -12.22 20.37
N GLU A 207 4.22 -13.21 20.88
CA GLU A 207 4.69 -14.59 21.00
C GLU A 207 4.31 -15.33 19.71
N TYR A 208 5.27 -15.45 18.76
CA TYR A 208 5.10 -16.28 17.58
C TYR A 208 6.06 -17.48 17.68
N LYS A 209 5.49 -18.70 17.84
CA LYS A 209 6.23 -19.99 17.89
C LYS A 209 7.36 -20.06 18.90
N GLY A 210 7.16 -19.57 20.15
CA GLY A 210 8.11 -19.73 21.24
C GLY A 210 9.34 -18.81 21.21
N ASN A 211 9.42 -17.87 20.27
CA ASN A 211 10.43 -16.83 20.24
C ASN A 211 9.78 -15.47 20.56
N LYS A 212 10.22 -14.85 21.66
CA LYS A 212 9.82 -13.49 22.00
C LYS A 212 10.48 -12.50 21.06
N ILE A 213 9.70 -11.93 20.15
CA ILE A 213 10.15 -10.80 19.32
C ILE A 213 9.62 -9.52 19.94
N LEU A 214 10.48 -8.82 20.66
CA LEU A 214 10.24 -7.45 21.11
C LEU A 214 10.40 -6.51 19.91
N THR A 215 9.31 -6.16 19.26
CA THR A 215 9.34 -5.14 18.21
C THR A 215 9.10 -3.79 18.86
N ARG A 216 10.16 -3.01 19.03
CA ARG A 216 10.11 -1.63 19.47
C ARG A 216 9.77 -0.77 18.26
N TYR A 217 8.55 -0.28 18.19
CA TYR A 217 8.17 0.72 17.18
C TYR A 217 8.45 2.12 17.78
N PHE A 218 9.34 2.87 17.11
CA PHE A 218 9.58 4.28 17.37
C PHE A 218 8.79 5.14 16.37
#